data_bbc54837a0c85aef8a15ff94e5596d82
#
_entry.id   bbc54837a0c85aef8a15ff94e5596d82
#
_cell.length_a   1.000
_cell.length_b   1.000
_cell.length_c   1.000
_cell.angle_alpha   90.00
_cell.angle_beta   90.00
_cell.angle_gamma   90.00
#
_symmetry.space_group_name_H-M   'P 1'
#
loop_
_entity.id
_entity.type
_entity.pdbx_description
1 polymer ?
#
loop_
_entity_poly.entity_id
_entity_poly.type
_entity_poly.pdbx_seq_one_letter_code
_entity_poly.pdbx_strand_id
1 'polypeptide(L)'
;GQLWDDFAADYPDDIPYYYDDWYLPLVEYGSAMPDVVGGEAASSTSGGTDAMTQTPTAANVSGGDGIVTEEQVQKGYVWMNEVNRNIFDATYDDIVAYFGVEGQFVKEEYSDHMKANYRYYKWISEDDDSHFIYVNFKENESGVYTVSAYNTSGFSGTEAIEKYLDIVKAEAAEANKAASANAEMKDFSVEIAQFAKDDVKVKIMTKIPVSGWSYDDGPRCLVENDDPTAFGAGAIRFEVRTNVEDFDYYKDKFENYQDIEDRVIGGITFRGRTYKYIGYEWIQYIAQLDDNRALSIGLRDMDCVPGTMPDIILNNMTFQ
;
A
#
# COMPACT_ATOMS: atom_id res chain seq x y z
N GLY A 1 -11.41 -6.14 24.79
CA GLY A 1 -12.00 -4.98 25.44
C GLY A 1 -13.45 -4.77 25.04
N GLN A 2 -14.05 -3.69 25.50
CA GLN A 2 -15.50 -3.44 25.31
C GLN A 2 -15.96 -3.46 23.84
N LEU A 3 -15.15 -2.94 22.93
CA LEU A 3 -15.44 -2.97 21.47
C LEU A 3 -15.53 -4.40 20.92
N TRP A 4 -14.72 -5.31 21.45
CA TRP A 4 -14.76 -6.72 21.06
C TRP A 4 -16.01 -7.41 21.63
N ASP A 5 -16.34 -7.13 22.88
CA ASP A 5 -17.53 -7.71 23.53
C ASP A 5 -18.82 -7.26 22.83
N ASP A 6 -18.87 -5.99 22.37
CA ASP A 6 -19.98 -5.45 21.58
C ASP A 6 -20.06 -6.11 20.19
N PHE A 7 -18.93 -6.27 19.49
CA PHE A 7 -18.87 -6.97 18.22
C PHE A 7 -19.28 -8.45 18.35
N ALA A 8 -18.79 -9.14 19.37
CA ALA A 8 -19.11 -10.53 19.63
C ALA A 8 -20.60 -10.76 19.94
N ALA A 9 -21.26 -9.77 20.52
CA ALA A 9 -22.70 -9.81 20.78
C ALA A 9 -23.54 -9.64 19.51
N ASP A 10 -23.07 -8.80 18.58
CA ASP A 10 -23.78 -8.48 17.33
C ASP A 10 -23.55 -9.51 16.22
N TYR A 11 -22.38 -10.18 16.21
CA TYR A 11 -21.93 -11.10 15.16
C TYR A 11 -21.41 -12.43 15.73
N PRO A 12 -22.22 -13.21 16.44
CA PRO A 12 -21.75 -14.42 17.14
C PRO A 12 -21.24 -15.52 16.22
N ASP A 13 -21.72 -15.60 14.97
CA ASP A 13 -21.33 -16.62 14.01
C ASP A 13 -19.96 -16.31 13.35
N ASP A 14 -19.51 -15.06 13.41
CA ASP A 14 -18.25 -14.60 12.82
C ASP A 14 -17.09 -14.64 13.84
N ILE A 15 -17.39 -14.84 15.15
CA ILE A 15 -16.37 -14.83 16.21
C ILE A 15 -15.23 -15.82 15.98
N PRO A 16 -15.43 -17.07 15.55
CA PRO A 16 -14.33 -18.00 15.33
C PRO A 16 -13.35 -17.49 14.27
N TYR A 17 -13.86 -16.82 13.23
CA TYR A 17 -13.05 -16.28 12.14
C TYR A 17 -12.21 -15.09 12.59
N TYR A 18 -12.82 -14.12 13.30
CA TYR A 18 -12.11 -12.92 13.73
C TYR A 18 -11.31 -13.12 15.01
N TYR A 19 -11.69 -14.09 15.88
CA TYR A 19 -11.02 -14.32 17.13
C TYR A 19 -9.61 -14.86 16.95
N ASP A 20 -9.44 -15.87 16.11
CA ASP A 20 -8.16 -16.53 15.90
C ASP A 20 -7.23 -15.69 15.01
N ASP A 21 -7.79 -15.04 13.97
CA ASP A 21 -7.00 -14.33 12.98
C ASP A 21 -6.65 -12.88 13.39
N TRP A 22 -7.46 -12.26 14.24
CA TRP A 22 -7.32 -10.84 14.58
C TRP A 22 -7.18 -10.57 16.08
N TYR A 23 -8.06 -11.14 16.89
CA TYR A 23 -8.14 -10.79 18.31
C TYR A 23 -7.04 -11.45 19.15
N LEU A 24 -6.79 -12.75 18.98
CA LEU A 24 -5.72 -13.45 19.70
C LEU A 24 -4.34 -12.87 19.46
N PRO A 25 -3.92 -12.59 18.21
CA PRO A 25 -2.65 -11.93 17.96
C PRO A 25 -2.52 -10.56 18.63
N LEU A 26 -3.60 -9.77 18.67
CA LEU A 26 -3.62 -8.47 19.35
C LEU A 26 -3.51 -8.59 20.88
N VAL A 27 -4.18 -9.59 21.48
CA VAL A 27 -4.13 -9.82 22.94
C VAL A 27 -2.78 -10.39 23.37
N GLU A 28 -2.23 -11.32 22.59
CA GLU A 28 -0.89 -11.86 22.84
C GLU A 28 0.18 -10.79 22.69
N TYR A 29 0.05 -9.91 21.70
CA TYR A 29 0.93 -8.78 21.50
C TYR A 29 0.84 -7.76 22.64
N GLY A 30 -0.37 -7.44 23.12
CA GLY A 30 -0.59 -6.54 24.26
C GLY A 30 -0.10 -7.11 25.59
N SER A 31 -0.11 -8.44 25.77
CA SER A 31 0.38 -9.10 26.98
C SER A 31 1.89 -9.37 26.96
N ALA A 32 2.54 -9.30 25.79
CA ALA A 32 3.99 -9.42 25.64
C ALA A 32 4.76 -8.12 25.87
N MET A 33 4.04 -6.98 26.03
CA MET A 33 4.72 -5.74 26.43
C MET A 33 5.24 -5.88 27.88
N PRO A 34 6.55 -5.75 28.13
CA PRO A 34 7.03 -5.72 29.50
C PRO A 34 6.47 -4.50 30.22
N ASP A 35 5.85 -4.69 31.38
CA ASP A 35 5.50 -3.62 32.30
C ASP A 35 6.78 -2.82 32.61
N VAL A 36 6.86 -1.61 32.11
CA VAL A 36 7.91 -0.66 32.49
C VAL A 36 7.55 -0.09 33.87
N VAL A 37 7.74 -0.91 34.89
CA VAL A 37 7.88 -0.43 36.28
C VAL A 37 9.03 -1.18 36.92
N GLY A 38 10.04 -0.42 37.34
CA GLY A 38 11.30 -0.92 37.85
C GLY A 38 11.17 -1.89 39.03
N GLY A 39 12.05 -2.89 39.04
CA GLY A 39 12.24 -3.80 40.16
C GLY A 39 13.20 -4.94 39.81
N GLU A 40 14.34 -4.87 40.35
CA GLU A 40 15.42 -5.82 40.62
C GLU A 40 15.36 -7.27 40.08
N ALA A 41 16.52 -7.66 39.58
CA ALA A 41 16.89 -9.00 39.14
C ALA A 41 16.68 -10.08 40.19
N ALA A 42 16.07 -11.20 39.80
CA ALA A 42 16.20 -12.45 40.50
C ALA A 42 16.64 -13.55 39.53
N SER A 43 17.88 -14.00 39.73
CA SER A 43 18.50 -15.17 39.16
C SER A 43 17.78 -16.46 39.64
N SER A 44 17.44 -17.36 38.70
CA SER A 44 17.31 -18.79 39.03
C SER A 44 17.73 -19.65 37.88
N THR A 45 18.81 -20.35 38.09
CA THR A 45 19.35 -21.51 37.38
C THR A 45 18.51 -22.77 37.61
N SER A 46 18.19 -23.53 36.57
CA SER A 46 18.22 -25.00 36.48
C SER A 46 17.80 -25.40 35.06
N GLY A 47 18.51 -26.09 34.35
CA GLY A 47 19.11 -27.31 34.15
C GLY A 47 18.18 -28.32 33.52
N GLY A 48 18.44 -28.77 32.24
CA GLY A 48 17.90 -30.03 31.78
C GLY A 48 17.58 -30.19 30.29
N THR A 49 18.55 -30.74 29.54
CA THR A 49 18.46 -31.72 28.45
C THR A 49 17.97 -31.37 27.07
N ASP A 50 18.95 -31.33 26.17
CA ASP A 50 19.05 -31.69 24.76
C ASP A 50 17.77 -32.05 23.97
N ALA A 51 17.41 -31.18 23.06
CA ALA A 51 16.91 -31.54 21.74
C ALA A 51 17.67 -30.70 20.71
N MET A 52 18.34 -31.36 19.77
CA MET A 52 19.09 -30.74 18.68
C MET A 52 18.14 -29.90 17.83
N THR A 53 18.11 -28.63 18.09
CA THR A 53 17.53 -27.64 17.18
C THR A 53 18.67 -27.20 16.26
N GLN A 54 18.58 -27.53 14.98
CA GLN A 54 19.44 -26.94 13.97
C GLN A 54 19.24 -25.42 14.01
N THR A 55 20.22 -24.72 14.54
CA THR A 55 20.31 -23.27 14.46
C THR A 55 20.42 -22.90 12.97
N PRO A 56 19.49 -22.16 12.38
CA PRO A 56 19.71 -21.58 11.05
C PRO A 56 20.96 -20.71 11.15
N THR A 57 21.87 -20.90 10.22
CA THR A 57 23.06 -20.06 10.06
C THR A 57 22.56 -18.61 9.95
N ALA A 58 22.88 -17.77 10.93
CA ALA A 58 22.55 -16.36 10.92
C ALA A 58 23.15 -15.75 9.65
N ALA A 59 22.34 -15.60 8.60
CA ALA A 59 22.63 -14.65 7.54
C ALA A 59 22.79 -13.29 8.24
N ASN A 60 23.85 -12.56 7.92
CA ASN A 60 24.19 -11.27 8.51
C ASN A 60 22.94 -10.39 8.57
N VAL A 61 22.30 -10.32 9.74
CA VAL A 61 21.25 -9.34 10.00
C VAL A 61 21.98 -8.04 10.24
N SER A 62 22.06 -7.18 9.23
CA SER A 62 22.59 -5.83 9.42
C SER A 62 21.51 -4.97 10.08
N GLY A 63 21.91 -4.14 11.02
CA GLY A 63 21.08 -3.14 11.63
C GLY A 63 21.98 -1.97 12.03
N GLY A 64 21.48 -0.75 11.80
CA GLY A 64 22.11 0.47 12.27
C GLY A 64 21.74 0.78 13.73
N ASP A 65 21.95 2.02 14.15
CA ASP A 65 21.50 2.54 15.44
C ASP A 65 20.01 2.96 15.40
N GLY A 66 19.45 3.14 14.22
CA GLY A 66 18.06 3.53 14.01
C GLY A 66 17.74 4.96 14.44
N ILE A 67 18.76 5.79 14.67
CA ILE A 67 18.55 7.16 15.19
C ILE A 67 18.20 8.10 14.04
N VAL A 68 17.10 8.80 14.19
CA VAL A 68 16.56 9.80 13.24
C VAL A 68 16.04 11.02 14.00
N THR A 69 15.76 12.11 13.32
CA THR A 69 15.13 13.27 13.95
C THR A 69 13.70 12.99 14.38
N GLU A 70 13.19 13.73 15.38
CA GLU A 70 11.78 13.66 15.80
C GLU A 70 10.82 13.89 14.63
N GLU A 71 11.15 14.83 13.75
CA GLU A 71 10.38 15.09 12.54
C GLU A 71 10.34 13.86 11.60
N GLN A 72 11.48 13.20 11.41
CA GLN A 72 11.54 12.00 10.56
C GLN A 72 10.74 10.83 11.14
N VAL A 73 10.74 10.63 12.47
CA VAL A 73 9.91 9.61 13.12
C VAL A 73 8.42 9.87 12.83
N GLN A 74 7.95 11.11 13.08
CA GLN A 74 6.55 11.46 12.86
C GLN A 74 6.14 11.40 11.38
N LYS A 75 6.98 11.93 10.47
CA LYS A 75 6.77 11.82 9.02
C LYS A 75 6.77 10.37 8.55
N GLY A 76 7.64 9.52 9.09
CA GLY A 76 7.69 8.10 8.80
C GLY A 76 6.37 7.40 9.13
N TYR A 77 5.79 7.70 10.29
CA TYR A 77 4.47 7.20 10.64
C TYR A 77 3.41 7.65 9.63
N VAL A 78 3.37 8.94 9.30
CA VAL A 78 2.40 9.49 8.34
C VAL A 78 2.57 8.84 6.96
N TRP A 79 3.80 8.64 6.51
CA TRP A 79 4.07 7.98 5.24
C TRP A 79 3.57 6.53 5.24
N MET A 80 3.86 5.76 6.30
CA MET A 80 3.43 4.36 6.40
C MET A 80 1.91 4.24 6.50
N ASN A 81 1.24 5.16 7.23
CA ASN A 81 -0.19 5.05 7.55
C ASN A 81 -1.10 5.66 6.48
N GLU A 82 -0.67 6.76 5.85
CA GLU A 82 -1.58 7.57 5.01
C GLU A 82 -1.12 7.67 3.54
N VAL A 83 0.17 7.48 3.27
CA VAL A 83 0.72 7.79 1.95
C VAL A 83 1.16 6.53 1.20
N ASN A 84 1.88 5.62 1.85
CA ASN A 84 2.29 4.36 1.24
C ASN A 84 1.16 3.32 1.32
N ARG A 85 0.32 3.27 0.32
CA ARG A 85 -0.83 2.33 0.24
C ARG A 85 -0.40 0.86 0.15
N ASN A 86 0.82 0.60 -0.29
CA ASN A 86 1.40 -0.74 -0.42
C ASN A 86 2.41 -1.04 0.70
N ILE A 87 2.21 -0.45 1.88
CA ILE A 87 3.17 -0.57 2.99
C ILE A 87 3.45 -2.04 3.36
N PHE A 88 2.47 -2.93 3.24
CA PHE A 88 2.64 -4.35 3.56
C PHE A 88 3.41 -5.15 2.49
N ASP A 89 3.66 -4.56 1.32
CA ASP A 89 4.58 -5.09 0.30
C ASP A 89 5.99 -4.51 0.45
N ALA A 90 6.15 -3.45 1.24
CA ALA A 90 7.43 -2.78 1.43
C ALA A 90 8.42 -3.71 2.17
N THR A 91 9.64 -3.76 1.65
CA THR A 91 10.76 -4.51 2.23
C THR A 91 11.48 -3.69 3.30
N TYR A 92 12.41 -4.32 4.02
CA TYR A 92 13.30 -3.60 4.93
C TYR A 92 14.09 -2.50 4.21
N ASP A 93 14.58 -2.78 2.99
CA ASP A 93 15.35 -1.81 2.20
C ASP A 93 14.52 -0.60 1.78
N ASP A 94 13.22 -0.78 1.51
CA ASP A 94 12.30 0.33 1.21
C ASP A 94 12.11 1.25 2.42
N ILE A 95 12.00 0.67 3.61
CA ILE A 95 11.90 1.45 4.85
C ILE A 95 13.21 2.18 5.16
N VAL A 96 14.36 1.50 4.97
CA VAL A 96 15.69 2.12 5.10
C VAL A 96 15.85 3.27 4.10
N ALA A 97 15.42 3.09 2.85
CA ALA A 97 15.48 4.14 1.83
C ALA A 97 14.67 5.38 2.22
N TYR A 98 13.50 5.18 2.85
CA TYR A 98 12.69 6.28 3.35
C TYR A 98 13.35 7.05 4.50
N PHE A 99 13.85 6.34 5.52
CA PHE A 99 14.50 6.98 6.68
C PHE A 99 15.92 7.47 6.42
N GLY A 100 16.58 6.95 5.37
CA GLY A 100 17.97 7.25 5.05
C GLY A 100 19.01 6.60 5.99
N VAL A 101 18.55 5.80 6.97
CA VAL A 101 19.37 5.08 7.93
C VAL A 101 18.81 3.68 8.18
N GLU A 102 19.69 2.71 8.44
CA GLU A 102 19.30 1.37 8.86
C GLU A 102 18.61 1.41 10.23
N GLY A 103 17.52 0.65 10.39
CA GLY A 103 16.82 0.53 11.65
C GLY A 103 17.64 -0.21 12.71
N GLN A 104 17.44 0.11 13.98
CA GLN A 104 18.00 -0.66 15.08
C GLN A 104 17.34 -2.06 15.10
N PHE A 105 18.15 -3.10 14.91
CA PHE A 105 17.66 -4.48 15.04
C PHE A 105 17.27 -4.77 16.51
N VAL A 106 16.07 -5.30 16.70
CA VAL A 106 15.55 -5.65 18.04
C VAL A 106 15.62 -7.15 18.29
N LYS A 107 15.02 -7.95 17.41
CA LYS A 107 15.00 -9.40 17.50
C LYS A 107 14.63 -10.05 16.18
N GLU A 108 14.87 -11.35 16.10
CA GLU A 108 14.31 -12.25 15.10
C GLU A 108 13.64 -13.41 15.84
N GLU A 109 12.47 -13.84 15.40
CA GLU A 109 11.76 -14.98 16.00
C GLU A 109 10.97 -15.74 14.94
N TYR A 110 10.80 -17.04 15.18
CA TYR A 110 9.93 -17.89 14.38
C TYR A 110 8.56 -18.02 15.05
N SER A 111 7.49 -17.77 14.30
CA SER A 111 6.12 -17.99 14.75
C SER A 111 5.64 -19.36 14.32
N ASP A 112 5.41 -20.25 15.29
CA ASP A 112 4.86 -21.59 15.03
C ASP A 112 3.45 -21.54 14.47
N HIS A 113 2.66 -20.54 14.86
CA HIS A 113 1.31 -20.33 14.37
C HIS A 113 1.30 -19.88 12.91
N MET A 114 2.06 -18.84 12.58
CA MET A 114 2.13 -18.28 11.23
C MET A 114 3.08 -19.03 10.29
N LYS A 115 3.87 -20.00 10.83
CA LYS A 115 4.88 -20.77 10.09
C LYS A 115 5.86 -19.90 9.31
N ALA A 116 6.27 -18.77 9.89
CA ALA A 116 7.14 -17.79 9.26
C ALA A 116 8.13 -17.18 10.27
N ASN A 117 9.26 -16.71 9.77
CA ASN A 117 10.19 -15.91 10.53
C ASN A 117 9.76 -14.44 10.52
N TYR A 118 10.02 -13.78 11.64
CA TYR A 118 9.77 -12.35 11.83
C TYR A 118 11.03 -11.65 12.25
N ARG A 119 11.27 -10.44 11.68
CA ARG A 119 12.33 -9.53 12.08
C ARG A 119 11.73 -8.23 12.54
N TYR A 120 12.33 -7.66 13.59
CA TYR A 120 11.82 -6.47 14.26
C TYR A 120 12.90 -5.40 14.31
N TYR A 121 12.52 -4.20 13.88
CA TYR A 121 13.41 -3.05 13.85
C TYR A 121 12.74 -1.82 14.45
N LYS A 122 13.57 -0.85 14.91
CA LYS A 122 13.12 0.43 15.41
C LYS A 122 13.82 1.58 14.70
N TRP A 123 13.07 2.66 14.49
CA TRP A 123 13.57 3.98 14.15
C TRP A 123 13.20 4.90 15.29
N ILE A 124 14.21 5.51 15.95
CA ILE A 124 14.13 6.15 17.27
C ILE A 124 14.48 7.61 17.09
N SER A 125 13.72 8.51 17.76
CA SER A 125 14.03 9.94 17.79
C SER A 125 15.36 10.21 18.50
N GLU A 126 16.19 11.09 17.91
CA GLU A 126 17.41 11.57 18.54
C GLU A 126 17.14 12.45 19.78
N ASP A 127 15.95 13.05 19.87
CA ASP A 127 15.55 13.95 20.96
C ASP A 127 14.99 13.21 22.18
N ASP A 128 14.30 12.07 21.95
CA ASP A 128 13.64 11.28 22.99
C ASP A 128 13.54 9.81 22.56
N ASP A 129 14.23 8.92 23.23
CA ASP A 129 14.30 7.48 22.93
C ASP A 129 12.97 6.74 23.19
N SER A 130 12.02 7.37 23.88
CA SER A 130 10.64 6.87 24.01
C SER A 130 9.79 7.11 22.75
N HIS A 131 10.22 8.02 21.85
CA HIS A 131 9.58 8.32 20.57
C HIS A 131 10.19 7.48 19.48
N PHE A 132 9.46 6.50 18.99
CA PHE A 132 9.94 5.58 17.94
C PHE A 132 8.83 5.00 17.09
N ILE A 133 9.22 4.48 15.92
CA ILE A 133 8.42 3.54 15.13
C ILE A 133 9.04 2.16 15.27
N TYR A 134 8.20 1.19 15.52
CA TYR A 134 8.56 -0.23 15.58
C TYR A 134 7.93 -0.94 14.39
N VAL A 135 8.73 -1.62 13.59
CA VAL A 135 8.28 -2.30 12.36
C VAL A 135 8.59 -3.78 12.43
N ASN A 136 7.58 -4.58 12.16
CA ASN A 136 7.69 -6.03 12.04
C ASN A 136 7.71 -6.41 10.57
N PHE A 137 8.68 -7.22 10.18
CA PHE A 137 8.79 -7.79 8.85
C PHE A 137 8.56 -9.29 8.92
N LYS A 138 7.71 -9.82 8.06
CA LYS A 138 7.43 -11.25 7.93
C LYS A 138 8.12 -11.80 6.69
N GLU A 139 8.79 -12.94 6.85
CA GLU A 139 9.34 -13.68 5.72
C GLU A 139 8.21 -14.33 4.90
N ASN A 140 8.21 -14.06 3.59
CA ASN A 140 7.29 -14.69 2.64
C ASN A 140 7.87 -16.02 2.11
N GLU A 141 7.12 -16.74 1.27
CA GLU A 141 7.51 -18.03 0.68
C GLU A 141 8.78 -17.95 -0.20
N SER A 142 9.12 -16.76 -0.70
CA SER A 142 10.34 -16.50 -1.48
C SER A 142 11.55 -16.13 -0.62
N GLY A 143 11.41 -16.10 0.71
CA GLY A 143 12.48 -15.71 1.64
C GLY A 143 12.68 -14.20 1.75
N VAL A 144 11.75 -13.39 1.22
CA VAL A 144 11.79 -11.93 1.30
C VAL A 144 10.99 -11.47 2.51
N TYR A 145 11.55 -10.53 3.26
CA TYR A 145 10.91 -9.93 4.43
C TYR A 145 10.15 -8.67 4.03
N THR A 146 8.82 -8.67 4.18
CA THR A 146 7.96 -7.52 3.95
C THR A 146 7.28 -7.06 5.24
N VAL A 147 6.87 -5.81 5.31
CA VAL A 147 6.17 -5.25 6.49
C VAL A 147 4.92 -6.06 6.77
N SER A 148 4.75 -6.52 8.00
CA SER A 148 3.53 -7.20 8.47
C SER A 148 2.75 -6.39 9.49
N ALA A 149 3.45 -5.56 10.26
CA ALA A 149 2.83 -4.64 11.21
C ALA A 149 3.82 -3.51 11.55
N TYR A 150 3.29 -2.38 11.99
CA TYR A 150 4.08 -1.30 12.56
C TYR A 150 3.31 -0.64 13.70
N ASN A 151 4.05 -0.03 14.62
CA ASN A 151 3.50 0.67 15.77
C ASN A 151 4.37 1.86 16.15
N THR A 152 3.79 2.81 16.88
CA THR A 152 4.47 4.01 17.33
C THR A 152 4.47 4.07 18.84
N SER A 153 5.43 4.79 19.43
CA SER A 153 5.49 5.11 20.84
C SER A 153 5.91 6.56 21.04
N GLY A 154 5.43 7.16 22.12
CA GLY A 154 5.84 8.46 22.62
C GLY A 154 5.16 9.66 21.96
N PHE A 155 4.51 9.53 20.82
CA PHE A 155 3.81 10.62 20.13
C PHE A 155 2.41 10.24 19.66
N SER A 156 1.57 11.26 19.44
CA SER A 156 0.22 11.08 18.91
C SER A 156 0.24 10.92 17.39
N GLY A 157 -0.21 9.76 16.89
CA GLY A 157 -0.35 9.53 15.45
C GLY A 157 -1.31 10.52 14.77
N THR A 158 -2.41 10.87 15.43
CA THR A 158 -3.38 11.86 14.90
C THR A 158 -2.74 13.23 14.74
N GLU A 159 -1.99 13.72 15.75
CA GLU A 159 -1.31 15.01 15.67
C GLU A 159 -0.21 15.00 14.59
N ALA A 160 0.50 13.89 14.44
CA ALA A 160 1.49 13.73 13.37
C ALA A 160 0.84 13.80 11.98
N ILE A 161 -0.32 13.14 11.78
CA ILE A 161 -1.09 13.22 10.53
C ILE A 161 -1.53 14.66 10.27
N GLU A 162 -2.17 15.33 11.23
CA GLU A 162 -2.62 16.72 11.08
C GLU A 162 -1.47 17.67 10.70
N LYS A 163 -0.28 17.43 11.25
CA LYS A 163 0.90 18.28 11.04
C LYS A 163 1.63 18.02 9.73
N TYR A 164 1.77 16.77 9.32
CA TYR A 164 2.72 16.38 8.28
C TYR A 164 2.09 15.78 7.02
N LEU A 165 0.79 15.49 6.97
CA LEU A 165 0.15 14.81 5.85
C LEU A 165 0.44 15.47 4.50
N ASP A 166 0.20 16.78 4.40
CA ASP A 166 0.41 17.53 3.15
C ASP A 166 1.89 17.57 2.75
N ILE A 167 2.78 17.67 3.73
CA ILE A 167 4.23 17.68 3.50
C ILE A 167 4.68 16.34 2.96
N VAL A 168 4.31 15.25 3.63
CA VAL A 168 4.70 13.88 3.24
C VAL A 168 4.10 13.50 1.88
N LYS A 169 2.86 13.90 1.59
CA LYS A 169 2.26 13.73 0.26
C LYS A 169 3.05 14.46 -0.83
N ALA A 170 3.46 15.69 -0.57
CA ALA A 170 4.26 16.45 -1.53
C ALA A 170 5.66 15.84 -1.74
N GLU A 171 6.34 15.41 -0.68
CA GLU A 171 7.63 14.73 -0.75
C GLU A 171 7.53 13.41 -1.54
N ALA A 172 6.50 12.59 -1.27
CA ALA A 172 6.25 11.35 -1.99
C ALA A 172 5.93 11.61 -3.47
N ALA A 173 5.15 12.63 -3.79
CA ALA A 173 4.85 13.00 -5.18
C ALA A 173 6.12 13.40 -5.96
N GLU A 174 7.03 14.16 -5.35
CA GLU A 174 8.30 14.51 -5.98
C GLU A 174 9.23 13.29 -6.14
N ALA A 175 9.31 12.41 -5.14
CA ALA A 175 10.06 11.15 -5.24
C ALA A 175 9.51 10.26 -6.37
N ASN A 176 8.18 10.13 -6.47
CA ASN A 176 7.52 9.36 -7.53
C ASN A 176 7.76 9.96 -8.92
N LYS A 177 7.80 11.30 -9.06
CA LYS A 177 8.17 11.94 -10.33
C LYS A 177 9.62 11.62 -10.72
N ALA A 178 10.55 11.70 -9.76
CA ALA A 178 11.95 11.39 -10.01
C ALA A 178 12.15 9.92 -10.43
N ALA A 179 11.47 8.98 -9.75
CA ALA A 179 11.46 7.57 -10.09
C ALA A 179 10.85 7.33 -11.48
N SER A 180 9.71 7.97 -11.78
CA SER A 180 9.00 7.86 -13.05
C SER A 180 9.83 8.37 -14.23
N ALA A 181 10.58 9.46 -14.06
CA ALA A 181 11.44 10.04 -15.10
C ALA A 181 12.59 9.13 -15.49
N ASN A 182 13.03 8.23 -14.61
CA ASN A 182 14.13 7.31 -14.82
C ASN A 182 13.68 5.87 -15.15
N ALA A 183 12.38 5.60 -15.15
CA ALA A 183 11.86 4.26 -15.38
C ALA A 183 12.11 3.80 -16.82
N GLU A 184 12.60 2.58 -16.99
CA GLU A 184 12.68 1.93 -18.29
C GLU A 184 11.27 1.53 -18.74
N MET A 185 10.87 1.93 -19.96
CA MET A 185 9.50 1.76 -20.48
C MET A 185 9.47 0.72 -21.60
N LYS A 186 8.42 -0.11 -21.61
CA LYS A 186 8.10 -1.06 -22.68
C LYS A 186 6.78 -0.70 -23.36
N ASP A 187 6.65 -1.05 -24.65
CA ASP A 187 5.39 -0.90 -25.36
C ASP A 187 4.33 -1.87 -24.79
N PHE A 188 3.13 -1.37 -24.62
CA PHE A 188 1.96 -2.13 -24.16
C PHE A 188 0.78 -1.90 -25.11
N SER A 189 0.03 -2.95 -25.40
CA SER A 189 -1.24 -2.82 -26.13
C SER A 189 -2.25 -3.86 -25.65
N VAL A 190 -3.51 -3.44 -25.58
CA VAL A 190 -4.64 -4.31 -25.22
C VAL A 190 -5.86 -3.92 -26.03
N GLU A 191 -6.69 -4.91 -26.36
CA GLU A 191 -8.00 -4.69 -26.96
C GLU A 191 -9.08 -4.91 -25.91
N ILE A 192 -9.86 -3.86 -25.64
CA ILE A 192 -10.95 -3.88 -24.66
C ILE A 192 -12.29 -3.93 -25.40
N ALA A 193 -13.05 -4.98 -25.20
CA ALA A 193 -14.40 -5.09 -25.71
C ALA A 193 -15.43 -4.50 -24.73
N GLN A 194 -16.53 -3.97 -25.22
CA GLN A 194 -17.69 -3.65 -24.40
C GLN A 194 -18.22 -4.92 -23.74
N PHE A 195 -18.63 -4.84 -22.48
CA PHE A 195 -19.26 -5.97 -21.79
C PHE A 195 -20.50 -6.45 -22.54
N ALA A 196 -20.57 -7.75 -22.82
CA ALA A 196 -21.64 -8.41 -23.57
C ALA A 196 -21.84 -7.94 -25.03
N LYS A 197 -20.88 -7.21 -25.62
CA LYS A 197 -20.88 -6.80 -27.03
C LYS A 197 -19.47 -6.88 -27.60
N ASP A 198 -19.08 -8.04 -28.08
CA ASP A 198 -17.72 -8.29 -28.57
C ASP A 198 -17.36 -7.56 -29.87
N ASP A 199 -18.35 -7.00 -30.56
CA ASP A 199 -18.17 -6.20 -31.78
C ASP A 199 -17.80 -4.73 -31.52
N VAL A 200 -18.01 -4.24 -30.30
CA VAL A 200 -17.62 -2.88 -29.88
C VAL A 200 -16.32 -2.95 -29.11
N LYS A 201 -15.22 -2.61 -29.76
CA LYS A 201 -13.89 -2.74 -29.20
C LYS A 201 -13.06 -1.48 -29.39
N VAL A 202 -12.12 -1.25 -28.45
CA VAL A 202 -11.10 -0.23 -28.54
C VAL A 202 -9.74 -0.87 -28.27
N LYS A 203 -8.80 -0.70 -29.20
CA LYS A 203 -7.42 -1.07 -28.96
C LYS A 203 -6.70 0.13 -28.34
N ILE A 204 -6.17 -0.08 -27.14
CA ILE A 204 -5.41 0.89 -26.38
C ILE A 204 -3.93 0.54 -26.52
N MET A 205 -3.13 1.51 -26.90
CA MET A 205 -1.67 1.38 -26.99
C MET A 205 -1.05 2.46 -26.11
N THR A 206 -0.01 2.09 -25.34
CA THR A 206 0.74 3.02 -24.48
C THR A 206 2.13 2.47 -24.18
N LYS A 207 2.85 3.13 -23.31
CA LYS A 207 4.07 2.62 -22.70
C LYS A 207 3.84 2.44 -21.19
N ILE A 208 4.36 1.33 -20.66
CA ILE A 208 4.35 1.06 -19.22
C ILE A 208 5.76 0.74 -18.73
N PRO A 209 6.08 0.89 -17.45
CA PRO A 209 7.36 0.45 -16.90
C PRO A 209 7.63 -1.04 -17.17
N VAL A 210 8.90 -1.38 -17.32
CA VAL A 210 9.34 -2.78 -17.51
C VAL A 210 9.03 -3.61 -16.27
N SER A 211 9.11 -3.03 -15.06
CA SER A 211 8.82 -3.64 -13.77
C SER A 211 7.88 -2.76 -12.93
N GLY A 212 7.25 -3.32 -11.92
CA GLY A 212 6.33 -2.63 -11.02
C GLY A 212 4.96 -2.33 -11.64
N TRP A 213 4.68 -2.84 -12.84
CA TRP A 213 3.38 -2.68 -13.52
C TRP A 213 3.04 -3.92 -14.32
N SER A 214 1.82 -4.40 -14.14
CA SER A 214 1.26 -5.55 -14.86
C SER A 214 -0.16 -5.27 -15.35
N TYR A 215 -0.70 -6.15 -16.19
CA TYR A 215 -2.07 -6.04 -16.69
C TYR A 215 -2.91 -7.21 -16.21
N ASP A 216 -4.05 -6.90 -15.57
CA ASP A 216 -5.08 -7.86 -15.20
C ASP A 216 -6.23 -7.82 -16.21
N ASP A 217 -6.42 -8.91 -16.95
CA ASP A 217 -7.47 -9.02 -17.97
C ASP A 217 -8.87 -9.14 -17.37
N GLY A 218 -9.00 -9.68 -16.16
CA GLY A 218 -10.29 -9.83 -15.48
C GLY A 218 -10.99 -8.50 -15.25
N PRO A 219 -10.43 -7.59 -14.44
CA PRO A 219 -10.93 -6.24 -14.22
C PRO A 219 -10.56 -5.26 -15.34
N ARG A 220 -9.73 -5.66 -16.32
CA ARG A 220 -9.23 -4.84 -17.44
C ARG A 220 -8.49 -3.62 -16.97
N CYS A 221 -7.47 -3.83 -16.14
CA CYS A 221 -6.68 -2.73 -15.59
C CYS A 221 -5.18 -2.98 -15.65
N LEU A 222 -4.43 -1.89 -15.80
CA LEU A 222 -3.02 -1.83 -15.47
C LEU A 222 -2.92 -1.64 -13.95
N VAL A 223 -2.18 -2.50 -13.29
CA VAL A 223 -2.00 -2.51 -11.83
C VAL A 223 -0.58 -2.06 -11.51
N GLU A 224 -0.43 -1.18 -10.53
CA GLU A 224 0.86 -0.73 -10.02
C GLU A 224 1.48 -1.81 -9.11
N ASN A 225 1.74 -2.95 -9.70
CA ASN A 225 2.41 -4.10 -9.08
C ASN A 225 2.84 -5.08 -10.18
N ASP A 226 3.90 -5.84 -9.95
CA ASP A 226 4.30 -6.94 -10.86
C ASP A 226 3.35 -8.13 -10.79
N ASP A 227 2.64 -8.30 -9.66
CA ASP A 227 1.51 -9.23 -9.52
C ASP A 227 0.20 -8.51 -9.89
N PRO A 228 -0.47 -8.88 -11.00
CA PRO A 228 -1.71 -8.23 -11.42
C PRO A 228 -2.88 -8.45 -10.45
N THR A 229 -2.77 -9.42 -9.55
CA THR A 229 -3.80 -9.74 -8.55
C THR A 229 -3.56 -9.07 -7.19
N ALA A 230 -2.51 -8.24 -7.08
CA ALA A 230 -2.15 -7.57 -5.83
C ALA A 230 -3.32 -6.74 -5.27
N PHE A 231 -3.70 -7.05 -4.04
CA PHE A 231 -4.77 -6.34 -3.35
C PHE A 231 -4.28 -4.97 -2.87
N GLY A 232 -5.10 -3.94 -3.09
CA GLY A 232 -4.81 -2.57 -2.61
C GLY A 232 -3.89 -1.77 -3.52
N ALA A 233 -3.27 -2.38 -4.54
CA ALA A 233 -2.47 -1.64 -5.52
C ALA A 233 -3.29 -0.62 -6.29
N GLY A 234 -2.69 0.51 -6.64
CA GLY A 234 -3.27 1.49 -7.55
C GLY A 234 -3.54 0.86 -8.93
N ALA A 235 -4.58 1.33 -9.63
CA ALA A 235 -4.92 0.74 -10.92
C ALA A 235 -5.48 1.75 -11.93
N ILE A 236 -5.13 1.57 -13.22
CA ILE A 236 -5.74 2.28 -14.36
C ILE A 236 -6.69 1.31 -15.05
N ARG A 237 -7.99 1.50 -14.85
CA ARG A 237 -9.05 0.66 -15.40
C ARG A 237 -9.58 1.19 -16.72
N PHE A 238 -9.83 0.30 -17.66
CA PHE A 238 -10.41 0.62 -18.96
C PHE A 238 -11.82 0.04 -19.09
N GLU A 239 -12.75 0.85 -19.58
CA GLU A 239 -14.11 0.42 -19.84
C GLU A 239 -14.61 1.02 -21.15
N VAL A 240 -15.17 0.16 -22.02
CA VAL A 240 -15.73 0.56 -23.31
C VAL A 240 -17.26 0.49 -23.24
N ARG A 241 -17.93 1.52 -23.74
CA ARG A 241 -19.38 1.62 -23.90
C ARG A 241 -19.71 2.14 -25.30
N THR A 242 -21.00 2.15 -25.63
CA THR A 242 -21.47 2.74 -26.88
C THR A 242 -21.50 4.27 -26.77
N ASN A 243 -21.97 4.80 -25.64
CA ASN A 243 -22.13 6.25 -25.41
C ASN A 243 -21.49 6.67 -24.08
N VAL A 244 -21.12 7.94 -23.99
CA VAL A 244 -20.56 8.52 -22.74
C VAL A 244 -21.56 8.54 -21.60
N GLU A 245 -22.85 8.69 -21.89
CA GLU A 245 -23.92 8.71 -20.89
C GLU A 245 -24.04 7.36 -20.14
N ASP A 246 -23.63 6.26 -20.76
CA ASP A 246 -23.64 4.92 -20.14
C ASP A 246 -22.72 4.85 -18.90
N PHE A 247 -21.71 5.75 -18.81
CA PHE A 247 -20.83 5.84 -17.63
C PHE A 247 -21.44 6.59 -16.45
N ASP A 248 -22.57 7.26 -16.65
CA ASP A 248 -23.28 7.98 -15.59
C ASP A 248 -24.31 7.09 -14.85
N TYR A 249 -24.42 5.81 -15.20
CA TYR A 249 -25.42 4.90 -14.63
C TYR A 249 -25.38 4.79 -13.10
N TYR A 250 -24.18 4.90 -12.49
CA TYR A 250 -23.99 4.84 -11.04
C TYR A 250 -23.66 6.19 -10.41
N LYS A 251 -23.85 7.30 -11.13
CA LYS A 251 -23.45 8.63 -10.67
C LYS A 251 -24.15 9.05 -9.37
N ASP A 252 -25.37 8.60 -9.14
CA ASP A 252 -26.13 8.81 -7.90
C ASP A 252 -25.54 8.12 -6.65
N LYS A 253 -24.61 7.17 -6.86
CA LYS A 253 -23.90 6.43 -5.80
C LYS A 253 -22.50 6.97 -5.54
N PHE A 254 -22.07 7.98 -6.29
CA PHE A 254 -20.75 8.56 -6.13
C PHE A 254 -20.73 9.53 -4.96
N GLU A 255 -19.82 9.30 -4.03
CA GLU A 255 -19.53 10.21 -2.93
C GLU A 255 -18.47 11.22 -3.38
N ASN A 256 -18.50 12.44 -2.82
CA ASN A 256 -17.51 13.50 -3.09
C ASN A 256 -17.30 13.79 -4.59
N TYR A 257 -18.37 13.66 -5.39
CA TYR A 257 -18.30 13.90 -6.84
C TYR A 257 -17.91 15.36 -7.15
N GLN A 258 -16.92 15.51 -8.05
CA GLN A 258 -16.47 16.79 -8.59
C GLN A 258 -16.07 16.64 -10.06
N ASP A 259 -16.49 17.59 -10.90
CA ASP A 259 -15.90 17.72 -12.22
C ASP A 259 -14.51 18.37 -12.08
N ILE A 260 -13.52 17.84 -12.80
CA ILE A 260 -12.17 18.37 -12.86
C ILE A 260 -11.84 18.80 -14.30
N GLU A 261 -10.69 19.43 -14.50
CA GLU A 261 -10.23 19.88 -15.80
C GLU A 261 -10.19 18.73 -16.81
N ASP A 262 -10.68 19.02 -18.03
CA ASP A 262 -10.62 18.09 -19.15
C ASP A 262 -9.17 17.81 -19.55
N ARG A 263 -8.92 16.59 -20.03
CA ARG A 263 -7.57 16.17 -20.44
C ARG A 263 -7.56 15.68 -21.87
N VAL A 264 -6.53 16.09 -22.63
CA VAL A 264 -6.28 15.53 -23.95
C VAL A 264 -5.43 14.26 -23.83
N ILE A 265 -5.96 13.10 -24.26
CA ILE A 265 -5.27 11.81 -24.26
C ILE A 265 -5.38 11.25 -25.68
N GLY A 266 -4.23 10.91 -26.29
CA GLY A 266 -4.21 10.38 -27.66
C GLY A 266 -4.83 11.30 -28.73
N GLY A 267 -4.82 12.63 -28.49
CA GLY A 267 -5.43 13.62 -29.35
C GLY A 267 -6.93 13.81 -29.19
N ILE A 268 -7.57 13.11 -28.25
CA ILE A 268 -9.00 13.19 -27.92
C ILE A 268 -9.18 13.89 -26.58
N THR A 269 -10.16 14.80 -26.49
CA THR A 269 -10.49 15.47 -25.24
C THR A 269 -11.40 14.59 -24.40
N PHE A 270 -10.95 14.24 -23.21
CA PHE A 270 -11.66 13.48 -22.19
C PHE A 270 -12.18 14.43 -21.11
N ARG A 271 -13.46 14.34 -20.77
CA ARG A 271 -14.04 15.01 -19.61
C ARG A 271 -13.53 14.35 -18.34
N GLY A 272 -12.98 15.15 -17.42
CA GLY A 272 -12.44 14.70 -16.15
C GLY A 272 -13.44 14.80 -15.00
N ARG A 273 -13.40 13.81 -14.08
CA ARG A 273 -14.14 13.87 -12.81
C ARG A 273 -13.43 13.08 -11.72
N THR A 274 -13.69 13.44 -10.46
CA THR A 274 -13.29 12.68 -9.28
C THR A 274 -14.48 12.27 -8.45
N TYR A 275 -14.38 11.14 -7.78
CA TYR A 275 -15.43 10.66 -6.87
C TYR A 275 -14.88 9.54 -6.00
N LYS A 276 -15.60 9.22 -4.91
CA LYS A 276 -15.39 8.01 -4.12
C LYS A 276 -16.52 7.01 -4.42
N TYR A 277 -16.16 5.76 -4.64
CA TYR A 277 -17.12 4.68 -4.90
C TYR A 277 -16.62 3.36 -4.33
N ILE A 278 -17.46 2.70 -3.50
CA ILE A 278 -17.15 1.43 -2.81
C ILE A 278 -15.80 1.51 -2.06
N GLY A 279 -15.59 2.60 -1.31
CA GLY A 279 -14.40 2.80 -0.49
C GLY A 279 -13.15 3.30 -1.23
N TYR A 280 -13.14 3.30 -2.57
CA TYR A 280 -12.00 3.71 -3.40
C TYR A 280 -12.18 5.13 -3.91
N GLU A 281 -11.07 5.87 -3.99
CA GLU A 281 -10.99 7.16 -4.67
C GLU A 281 -10.71 6.96 -6.16
N TRP A 282 -11.42 7.71 -7.00
CA TRP A 282 -11.31 7.62 -8.45
C TRP A 282 -11.06 8.98 -9.09
N ILE A 283 -10.10 9.00 -10.02
CA ILE A 283 -10.03 10.01 -11.08
C ILE A 283 -10.51 9.32 -12.35
N GLN A 284 -11.51 9.86 -13.04
CA GLN A 284 -12.05 9.24 -14.25
C GLN A 284 -12.08 10.23 -15.40
N TYR A 285 -11.57 9.78 -16.54
CA TYR A 285 -11.58 10.48 -17.81
C TYR A 285 -12.49 9.75 -18.79
N ILE A 286 -13.45 10.44 -19.43
CA ILE A 286 -14.47 9.87 -20.30
C ILE A 286 -14.54 10.62 -21.60
N ALA A 287 -14.53 9.91 -22.74
CA ALA A 287 -14.70 10.50 -24.06
C ALA A 287 -15.49 9.63 -25.00
N GLN A 288 -16.24 10.25 -25.91
CA GLN A 288 -16.75 9.62 -27.12
C GLN A 288 -15.61 9.55 -28.14
N LEU A 289 -15.28 8.35 -28.62
CA LEU A 289 -14.23 8.16 -29.61
C LEU A 289 -14.75 8.30 -31.03
N ASP A 290 -15.98 7.78 -31.27
CA ASP A 290 -16.75 7.87 -32.52
C ASP A 290 -18.24 7.62 -32.24
N ASP A 291 -19.06 7.49 -33.29
CA ASP A 291 -20.52 7.35 -33.19
C ASP A 291 -20.97 6.12 -32.36
N ASN A 292 -20.11 5.11 -32.19
CA ASN A 292 -20.45 3.83 -31.56
C ASN A 292 -19.51 3.41 -30.42
N ARG A 293 -18.47 4.18 -30.12
CA ARG A 293 -17.48 3.84 -29.13
C ARG A 293 -17.19 4.99 -28.19
N ALA A 294 -17.40 4.76 -26.91
CA ALA A 294 -16.98 5.62 -25.83
C ALA A 294 -16.01 4.88 -24.90
N LEU A 295 -15.03 5.58 -24.38
CA LEU A 295 -13.98 5.02 -23.48
C LEU A 295 -13.98 5.76 -22.16
N SER A 296 -13.90 5.00 -21.10
CA SER A 296 -13.58 5.49 -19.75
C SER A 296 -12.20 4.95 -19.34
N ILE A 297 -11.38 5.85 -18.81
CA ILE A 297 -10.10 5.58 -18.18
C ILE A 297 -10.24 6.01 -16.73
N GLY A 298 -10.31 5.04 -15.82
CA GLY A 298 -10.47 5.28 -14.38
C GLY A 298 -9.18 4.97 -13.62
N LEU A 299 -8.63 5.93 -12.90
CA LEU A 299 -7.51 5.75 -12.00
C LEU A 299 -8.07 5.52 -10.59
N ARG A 300 -7.83 4.33 -10.05
CA ARG A 300 -8.26 3.94 -8.71
C ARG A 300 -7.12 4.13 -7.74
N ASP A 301 -7.34 4.92 -6.70
CA ASP A 301 -6.38 5.16 -5.62
C ASP A 301 -5.00 5.61 -6.13
N MET A 302 -4.97 6.43 -7.16
CA MET A 302 -3.75 6.95 -7.78
C MET A 302 -3.89 8.45 -8.01
N ASP A 303 -2.80 9.18 -7.84
CA ASP A 303 -2.69 10.56 -8.27
C ASP A 303 -2.21 10.64 -9.73
N CYS A 304 -2.80 11.54 -10.50
CA CYS A 304 -2.40 11.81 -11.89
C CYS A 304 -1.82 13.22 -12.03
N VAL A 305 -0.79 13.49 -11.24
CA VAL A 305 -0.07 14.78 -11.26
C VAL A 305 0.98 14.75 -12.38
N PRO A 306 1.21 15.85 -13.10
CA PRO A 306 2.21 15.93 -14.16
C PRO A 306 3.58 15.37 -13.76
N GLY A 307 4.07 14.40 -14.54
CA GLY A 307 5.36 13.74 -14.35
C GLY A 307 5.32 12.47 -13.48
N THR A 308 4.18 12.12 -12.88
CA THR A 308 4.00 10.81 -12.22
C THR A 308 3.80 9.70 -13.25
N MET A 309 3.98 8.44 -12.85
CA MET A 309 3.83 7.31 -13.78
C MET A 309 2.43 7.23 -14.41
N PRO A 310 1.32 7.38 -13.68
CA PRO A 310 -0.01 7.44 -14.31
C PRO A 310 -0.11 8.55 -15.38
N ASP A 311 0.44 9.74 -15.11
CA ASP A 311 0.48 10.84 -16.08
C ASP A 311 1.29 10.47 -17.34
N ILE A 312 2.46 9.86 -17.17
CA ILE A 312 3.31 9.40 -18.27
C ILE A 312 2.60 8.33 -19.10
N ILE A 313 1.95 7.35 -18.46
CA ILE A 313 1.19 6.30 -19.14
C ILE A 313 0.05 6.91 -19.97
N LEU A 314 -0.74 7.83 -19.39
CA LEU A 314 -1.85 8.48 -20.09
C LEU A 314 -1.36 9.35 -21.27
N ASN A 315 -0.26 10.07 -21.10
CA ASN A 315 0.31 10.92 -22.16
C ASN A 315 0.87 10.13 -23.35
N ASN A 316 1.20 8.86 -23.17
CA ASN A 316 1.64 7.95 -24.22
C ASN A 316 0.50 7.13 -24.84
N MET A 317 -0.76 7.28 -24.37
CA MET A 317 -1.88 6.50 -24.91
C MET A 317 -2.28 6.97 -26.29
N THR A 318 -2.65 5.99 -27.10
CA THR A 318 -3.31 6.17 -28.41
C THR A 318 -4.39 5.10 -28.57
N PHE A 319 -5.38 5.36 -29.41
CA PHE A 319 -6.56 4.51 -29.57
C PHE A 319 -6.79 4.14 -31.04
N GLN A 320 -7.25 2.89 -31.27
CA GLN A 320 -7.66 2.38 -32.61
C GLN A 320 -8.99 1.65 -32.54
#